data_8835ca649e4650ff0840f43fb06ce3b2
#
_entry.id   8835ca649e4650ff0840f43fb06ce3b2
#
_cell.length_a   1.000
_cell.length_b   1.000
_cell.length_c   1.000
_cell.angle_alpha   90.00
_cell.angle_beta   90.00
_cell.angle_gamma   90.00
#
_symmetry.space_group_name_H-M   'P 1'
#
loop_
_entity.id
_entity.type
_entity.pdbx_description
1 polymer ?
#
loop_
_entity_poly.entity_id
_entity_poly.type
_entity_poly.pdbx_seq_one_letter_code
_entity_poly.pdbx_strand_id
1 'polypeptide(L)'
;MSRFERFRYAFVKSIPILCSYIFLGAAFGILMEECGFPWYDALLVSFTVYTGAFQFVLPVLLTSGASLMTICGTALFMNSRQVFYGLTFCDEFSRMGKYKPYMICTLTDETYAVNCTLKLEESDRHAVMFWVAFLSRCYWMMGTVLGGILGQLIPFDLTGIDFCMTAMFILIFMDRWKDASTDKLSHVLAIAGLGIGLACLLIFGENGFILPALLLVSVFLIVWQRGMQARKELSK
;
A
#
# COMPACT_ATOMS: atom_id res chain seq x y z
N MET A 1 9.78 -23.89 -17.75
CA MET A 1 10.98 -23.05 -17.45
C MET A 1 11.83 -23.73 -16.38
N SER A 2 13.17 -23.60 -16.46
CA SER A 2 14.07 -24.01 -15.34
C SER A 2 13.84 -23.12 -14.12
N ARG A 3 14.35 -23.56 -12.93
CA ARG A 3 14.26 -22.73 -11.69
C ARG A 3 14.97 -21.37 -11.86
N PHE A 4 16.09 -21.37 -12.52
CA PHE A 4 16.87 -20.16 -12.78
C PHE A 4 16.18 -19.21 -13.75
N GLU A 5 15.54 -19.73 -14.80
CA GLU A 5 14.77 -18.93 -15.75
C GLU A 5 13.56 -18.26 -15.09
N ARG A 6 12.84 -18.97 -14.22
CA ARG A 6 11.72 -18.42 -13.43
C ARG A 6 12.17 -17.27 -12.54
N PHE A 7 13.28 -17.47 -11.82
CA PHE A 7 13.87 -16.42 -10.98
C PHE A 7 14.29 -15.21 -11.80
N ARG A 8 15.03 -15.41 -12.89
CA ARG A 8 15.46 -14.33 -13.79
C ARG A 8 14.27 -13.57 -14.36
N TYR A 9 13.23 -14.29 -14.78
CA TYR A 9 12.02 -13.67 -15.31
C TYR A 9 11.31 -12.83 -14.23
N ALA A 10 11.14 -13.36 -13.02
CA ALA A 10 10.57 -12.64 -11.89
C ALA A 10 11.40 -11.39 -11.54
N PHE A 11 12.74 -11.51 -11.51
CA PHE A 11 13.63 -10.40 -11.24
C PHE A 11 13.47 -9.26 -12.25
N VAL A 12 13.47 -9.58 -13.56
CA VAL A 12 13.27 -8.57 -14.61
C VAL A 12 11.90 -7.88 -14.49
N LYS A 13 10.86 -8.65 -14.20
CA LYS A 13 9.51 -8.12 -13.99
C LYS A 13 9.37 -7.27 -12.73
N SER A 14 10.19 -7.52 -11.71
CA SER A 14 10.20 -6.77 -10.45
C SER A 14 11.15 -5.57 -10.43
N ILE A 15 11.92 -5.28 -11.48
CA ILE A 15 12.80 -4.11 -11.57
C ILE A 15 12.06 -2.78 -11.27
N PRO A 16 10.87 -2.50 -11.82
CA PRO A 16 10.14 -1.29 -11.48
C PRO A 16 9.82 -1.20 -9.99
N ILE A 17 9.47 -2.36 -9.37
CA ILE A 17 9.21 -2.45 -7.92
C ILE A 17 10.51 -2.21 -7.14
N LEU A 18 11.63 -2.76 -7.58
CA LEU A 18 12.95 -2.53 -6.97
C LEU A 18 13.24 -1.03 -6.86
N CYS A 19 13.11 -0.30 -7.97
CA CYS A 19 13.40 1.13 -7.99
C CYS A 19 12.49 1.92 -7.03
N SER A 20 11.19 1.66 -7.03
CA SER A 20 10.24 2.35 -6.15
C SER A 20 10.41 1.95 -4.69
N TYR A 21 10.59 0.67 -4.40
CA TYR A 21 10.63 0.15 -3.02
C TYR A 21 11.93 0.47 -2.29
N ILE A 22 13.07 0.52 -2.97
CA ILE A 22 14.31 0.99 -2.34
C ILE A 22 14.16 2.46 -1.92
N PHE A 23 13.60 3.29 -2.80
CA PHE A 23 13.43 4.71 -2.52
C PHE A 23 12.39 4.97 -1.42
N LEU A 24 11.19 4.38 -1.54
CA LEU A 24 10.12 4.53 -0.55
C LEU A 24 10.48 3.87 0.78
N GLY A 25 11.13 2.70 0.75
CA GLY A 25 11.62 2.04 1.95
C GLY A 25 12.66 2.89 2.67
N ALA A 26 13.58 3.53 1.93
CA ALA A 26 14.56 4.44 2.53
C ALA A 26 13.87 5.65 3.17
N ALA A 27 12.88 6.27 2.50
CA ALA A 27 12.08 7.35 3.09
C ALA A 27 11.36 6.91 4.37
N PHE A 28 10.78 5.69 4.39
CA PHE A 28 10.18 5.12 5.59
C PHE A 28 11.20 4.90 6.73
N GLY A 29 12.39 4.37 6.41
CA GLY A 29 13.45 4.16 7.39
C GLY A 29 13.92 5.45 8.05
N ILE A 30 14.08 6.51 7.25
CA ILE A 30 14.43 7.85 7.72
C ILE A 30 13.30 8.40 8.63
N LEU A 31 12.05 8.31 8.21
CA LEU A 31 10.91 8.76 9.00
C LEU A 31 10.83 8.06 10.36
N MET A 32 11.09 6.75 10.42
CA MET A 32 11.12 6.01 11.68
C MET A 32 12.19 6.57 12.62
N GLU A 33 13.38 6.86 12.10
CA GLU A 33 14.47 7.46 12.86
C GLU A 33 14.12 8.85 13.38
N GLU A 34 13.49 9.72 12.57
CA GLU A 34 12.99 11.03 12.99
C GLU A 34 11.95 10.93 14.12
N CYS A 35 11.11 9.89 14.07
CA CYS A 35 10.14 9.61 15.12
C CYS A 35 10.79 9.01 16.38
N GLY A 36 12.11 8.81 16.41
CA GLY A 36 12.86 8.26 17.53
C GLY A 36 12.89 6.73 17.57
N PHE A 37 12.51 6.05 16.47
CA PHE A 37 12.57 4.59 16.36
C PHE A 37 13.82 4.18 15.59
N PRO A 38 14.74 3.39 16.19
CA PRO A 38 15.97 2.97 15.55
C PRO A 38 15.71 2.05 14.35
N TRP A 39 16.70 1.94 13.45
CA TRP A 39 16.59 1.18 12.20
C TRP A 39 16.09 -0.27 12.35
N TYR A 40 16.38 -0.92 13.47
CA TYR A 40 15.92 -2.29 13.73
C TYR A 40 14.41 -2.35 14.03
N ASP A 41 13.82 -1.32 14.64
CA ASP A 41 12.38 -1.20 14.80
C ASP A 41 11.70 -0.95 13.46
N ALA A 42 12.31 -0.12 12.60
CA ALA A 42 11.84 0.09 11.24
C ALA A 42 11.86 -1.23 10.44
N LEU A 43 12.91 -2.04 10.60
CA LEU A 43 13.01 -3.37 9.98
C LEU A 43 11.93 -4.31 10.53
N LEU A 44 11.71 -4.32 11.86
CA LEU A 44 10.69 -5.14 12.50
C LEU A 44 9.28 -4.80 11.98
N VAL A 45 8.97 -3.52 11.88
CA VAL A 45 7.71 -3.03 11.31
C VAL A 45 7.59 -3.44 9.84
N SER A 46 8.64 -3.27 9.05
CA SER A 46 8.66 -3.69 7.65
C SER A 46 8.50 -5.20 7.47
N PHE A 47 8.97 -5.99 8.41
CA PHE A 47 8.80 -7.44 8.40
C PHE A 47 7.40 -7.88 8.83
N THR A 48 6.80 -7.24 9.85
CA THR A 48 5.53 -7.65 10.45
C THR A 48 4.32 -6.98 9.82
N VAL A 49 4.43 -5.68 9.50
CA VAL A 49 3.33 -4.82 9.02
C VAL A 49 3.55 -4.42 7.56
N TYR A 50 3.79 -5.35 6.69
CA TYR A 50 4.12 -5.13 5.27
C TYR A 50 2.93 -4.58 4.47
N THR A 51 2.63 -3.28 4.60
CA THR A 51 1.44 -2.62 4.02
C THR A 51 1.72 -1.30 3.26
N GLY A 52 2.98 -0.90 3.11
CA GLY A 52 3.35 0.34 2.42
C GLY A 52 2.75 1.60 3.04
N ALA A 53 1.64 2.11 2.54
CA ALA A 53 1.06 3.38 2.96
C ALA A 53 0.77 3.48 4.48
N PHE A 54 0.24 2.43 5.11
CA PHE A 54 -0.02 2.46 6.55
C PHE A 54 1.28 2.54 7.38
N GLN A 55 2.38 1.98 6.89
CA GLN A 55 3.67 2.05 7.59
C GLN A 55 4.14 3.50 7.79
N PHE A 56 3.85 4.40 6.86
CA PHE A 56 4.19 5.83 7.02
C PHE A 56 3.30 6.54 8.04
N VAL A 57 2.08 6.10 8.23
CA VAL A 57 1.15 6.68 9.21
C VAL A 57 1.42 6.12 10.61
N LEU A 58 1.91 4.88 10.71
CA LEU A 58 2.12 4.18 11.98
C LEU A 58 3.07 4.92 12.95
N PRO A 59 4.26 5.41 12.56
CA PRO A 59 5.14 6.14 13.46
C PRO A 59 4.48 7.40 14.03
N VAL A 60 3.74 8.13 13.20
CA VAL A 60 3.01 9.34 13.61
C VAL A 60 1.92 8.99 14.64
N LEU A 61 1.18 7.91 14.45
CA LEU A 61 0.18 7.44 15.42
C LEU A 61 0.82 6.99 16.73
N LEU A 62 1.98 6.34 16.66
CA LEU A 62 2.71 5.91 17.86
C LEU A 62 3.25 7.10 18.67
N THR A 63 3.86 8.08 18.01
CA THR A 63 4.42 9.28 18.66
C THR A 63 3.34 10.20 19.21
N SER A 64 2.16 10.28 18.57
CA SER A 64 1.01 11.03 19.08
C SER A 64 0.31 10.37 20.27
N GLY A 65 0.72 9.16 20.67
CA GLY A 65 0.06 8.42 21.73
C GLY A 65 -1.34 7.93 21.40
N ALA A 66 -1.63 7.69 20.10
CA ALA A 66 -2.92 7.22 19.64
C ALA A 66 -3.30 5.88 20.31
N SER A 67 -4.58 5.69 20.62
CA SER A 67 -5.06 4.43 21.21
C SER A 67 -4.85 3.26 20.26
N LEU A 68 -4.63 2.05 20.82
CA LEU A 68 -4.50 0.83 20.03
C LEU A 68 -5.72 0.61 19.12
N MET A 69 -6.92 0.98 19.58
CA MET A 69 -8.15 0.89 18.78
C MET A 69 -8.09 1.80 17.55
N THR A 70 -7.55 3.02 17.72
CA THR A 70 -7.35 3.97 16.62
C THR A 70 -6.35 3.42 15.60
N ILE A 71 -5.23 2.89 16.07
CA ILE A 71 -4.19 2.29 15.22
C ILE A 71 -4.76 1.11 14.42
N CYS A 72 -5.44 0.17 15.09
CA CYS A 72 -6.05 -0.99 14.44
C CYS A 72 -7.16 -0.58 13.45
N GLY A 73 -8.00 0.38 13.82
CA GLY A 73 -9.05 0.90 12.94
C GLY A 73 -8.46 1.55 11.69
N THR A 74 -7.46 2.42 11.85
CA THR A 74 -6.77 3.06 10.72
C THR A 74 -6.10 2.02 9.81
N ALA A 75 -5.41 1.03 10.41
CA ALA A 75 -4.79 -0.07 9.65
C ALA A 75 -5.83 -0.83 8.82
N LEU A 76 -6.95 -1.21 9.43
CA LEU A 76 -8.02 -1.95 8.76
C LEU A 76 -8.60 -1.16 7.58
N PHE A 77 -8.91 0.11 7.78
CA PHE A 77 -9.51 0.94 6.73
C PHE A 77 -8.53 1.25 5.61
N MET A 78 -7.29 1.64 5.92
CA MET A 78 -6.27 1.94 4.90
C MET A 78 -5.92 0.71 4.05
N ASN A 79 -5.90 -0.47 4.67
CA ASN A 79 -5.55 -1.72 3.98
C ASN A 79 -6.78 -2.47 3.41
N SER A 80 -8.00 -1.95 3.58
CA SER A 80 -9.23 -2.60 3.10
C SER A 80 -9.20 -2.89 1.59
N ARG A 81 -8.52 -2.06 0.80
CA ARG A 81 -8.30 -2.29 -0.64
C ARG A 81 -7.58 -3.61 -0.94
N GLN A 82 -6.68 -4.06 -0.08
CA GLN A 82 -5.94 -5.32 -0.26
C GLN A 82 -6.86 -6.55 -0.19
N VAL A 83 -8.00 -6.45 0.50
CA VAL A 83 -9.02 -7.51 0.52
C VAL A 83 -9.56 -7.77 -0.89
N PHE A 84 -9.82 -6.72 -1.66
CA PHE A 84 -10.29 -6.85 -3.05
C PHE A 84 -9.24 -7.49 -3.97
N TYR A 85 -7.96 -7.16 -3.77
CA TYR A 85 -6.86 -7.80 -4.50
C TYR A 85 -6.77 -9.29 -4.15
N GLY A 86 -6.91 -9.61 -2.86
CA GLY A 86 -6.93 -10.98 -2.37
C GLY A 86 -8.09 -11.79 -2.96
N LEU A 87 -9.28 -11.21 -3.10
CA LEU A 87 -10.43 -11.85 -3.74
C LEU A 87 -10.16 -12.20 -5.20
N THR A 88 -9.49 -11.31 -5.96
CA THR A 88 -9.14 -11.56 -7.37
C THR A 88 -8.24 -12.78 -7.54
N PHE A 89 -7.31 -13.00 -6.62
CA PHE A 89 -6.34 -14.12 -6.67
C PHE A 89 -6.68 -15.27 -5.72
N CYS A 90 -7.88 -15.27 -5.10
CA CYS A 90 -8.26 -16.26 -4.09
C CYS A 90 -8.15 -17.70 -4.59
N ASP A 91 -8.68 -17.97 -5.78
CA ASP A 91 -8.65 -19.29 -6.39
C ASP A 91 -7.23 -19.71 -6.79
N GLU A 92 -6.47 -18.79 -7.37
CA GLU A 92 -5.10 -19.04 -7.80
C GLU A 92 -4.18 -19.31 -6.60
N PHE A 93 -4.23 -18.48 -5.56
CA PHE A 93 -3.44 -18.70 -4.33
C PHE A 93 -3.86 -19.97 -3.58
N SER A 94 -5.12 -20.38 -3.69
CA SER A 94 -5.59 -21.64 -3.09
C SER A 94 -4.93 -22.86 -3.72
N ARG A 95 -4.54 -22.80 -5.00
CA ARG A 95 -3.80 -23.85 -5.71
C ARG A 95 -2.30 -23.85 -5.39
N MET A 96 -1.76 -22.79 -4.80
CA MET A 96 -0.35 -22.69 -4.41
C MET A 96 -0.02 -23.44 -3.09
N GLY A 97 -0.99 -24.08 -2.46
CA GLY A 97 -0.82 -24.91 -1.26
C GLY A 97 -0.14 -24.18 -0.11
N LYS A 98 1.03 -24.66 0.33
CA LYS A 98 1.79 -24.10 1.47
C LYS A 98 2.26 -22.66 1.28
N TYR A 99 2.33 -22.16 0.06
CA TYR A 99 2.72 -20.78 -0.24
C TYR A 99 1.55 -19.79 -0.12
N LYS A 100 0.31 -20.25 -0.04
CA LYS A 100 -0.90 -19.43 0.05
C LYS A 100 -0.82 -18.35 1.14
N PRO A 101 -0.51 -18.64 2.43
CA PRO A 101 -0.49 -17.63 3.47
C PRO A 101 0.56 -16.54 3.18
N TYR A 102 1.72 -16.93 2.65
CA TYR A 102 2.75 -15.98 2.26
C TYR A 102 2.27 -15.04 1.15
N MET A 103 1.65 -15.59 0.11
CA MET A 103 1.15 -14.82 -1.03
C MET A 103 0.05 -13.82 -0.62
N ILE A 104 -0.81 -14.20 0.32
CA ILE A 104 -1.86 -13.31 0.85
C ILE A 104 -1.22 -12.17 1.65
N CYS A 105 -0.26 -12.48 2.54
CA CYS A 105 0.39 -11.48 3.40
C CYS A 105 1.33 -10.53 2.64
N THR A 106 1.79 -10.90 1.44
CA THR A 106 2.74 -10.10 0.65
C THR A 106 2.11 -9.46 -0.59
N LEU A 107 0.79 -9.51 -0.71
CA LEU A 107 0.08 -8.93 -1.83
C LEU A 107 -0.05 -7.40 -1.64
N THR A 108 0.71 -6.64 -2.43
CA THR A 108 0.66 -5.17 -2.49
C THR A 108 0.10 -4.72 -3.84
N ASP A 109 -0.12 -3.41 -3.99
CA ASP A 109 -0.60 -2.81 -5.24
C ASP A 109 0.32 -3.16 -6.43
N GLU A 110 1.62 -3.10 -6.20
CA GLU A 110 2.64 -3.32 -7.24
C GLU A 110 2.75 -4.81 -7.59
N THR A 111 2.76 -5.68 -6.58
CA THR A 111 2.77 -7.14 -6.83
C THR A 111 1.48 -7.60 -7.49
N TYR A 112 0.34 -7.01 -7.13
CA TYR A 112 -0.94 -7.22 -7.82
C TYR A 112 -0.84 -6.84 -9.29
N ALA A 113 -0.36 -5.64 -9.60
CA ALA A 113 -0.22 -5.15 -10.96
C ALA A 113 0.69 -6.06 -11.81
N VAL A 114 1.85 -6.46 -11.27
CA VAL A 114 2.76 -7.40 -11.97
C VAL A 114 2.08 -8.74 -12.19
N ASN A 115 1.44 -9.32 -11.17
CA ASN A 115 0.77 -10.63 -11.25
C ASN A 115 -0.34 -10.66 -12.33
N CYS A 116 -1.08 -9.55 -12.51
CA CYS A 116 -2.07 -9.42 -13.58
C CYS A 116 -1.47 -9.47 -14.99
N THR A 117 -0.20 -9.08 -15.16
CA THR A 117 0.47 -9.07 -16.48
C THR A 117 1.11 -10.40 -16.86
N LEU A 118 1.21 -11.35 -15.93
CA LEU A 118 1.88 -12.63 -16.16
C LEU A 118 1.03 -13.53 -17.07
N LYS A 119 1.53 -13.80 -18.28
CA LYS A 119 0.95 -14.73 -19.27
C LYS A 119 1.84 -15.97 -19.36
N LEU A 120 1.77 -16.85 -18.36
CA LEU A 120 2.58 -18.07 -18.23
C LEU A 120 1.68 -19.27 -17.92
N GLU A 121 2.18 -20.46 -18.18
CA GLU A 121 1.54 -21.71 -17.73
C GLU A 121 1.45 -21.74 -16.19
N GLU A 122 0.43 -22.41 -15.66
CA GLU A 122 0.07 -22.34 -14.22
C GLU A 122 1.25 -22.62 -13.28
N SER A 123 2.03 -23.66 -13.54
CA SER A 123 3.17 -24.04 -12.66
C SER A 123 4.30 -23.01 -12.68
N ASP A 124 4.60 -22.44 -13.84
CA ASP A 124 5.63 -21.40 -14.01
C ASP A 124 5.13 -20.07 -13.43
N ARG A 125 3.85 -19.74 -13.64
CA ARG A 125 3.19 -18.57 -13.12
C ARG A 125 3.23 -18.52 -11.59
N HIS A 126 2.83 -19.59 -10.91
CA HIS A 126 2.88 -19.67 -9.45
C HIS A 126 4.29 -19.46 -8.89
N ALA A 127 5.29 -20.08 -9.53
CA ALA A 127 6.69 -19.90 -9.12
C ALA A 127 7.18 -18.45 -9.34
N VAL A 128 6.82 -17.84 -10.46
CA VAL A 128 7.18 -16.45 -10.76
C VAL A 128 6.47 -15.48 -9.79
N MET A 129 5.18 -15.67 -9.52
CA MET A 129 4.43 -14.86 -8.54
C MET A 129 5.08 -14.92 -7.15
N PHE A 130 5.50 -16.12 -6.70
CA PHE A 130 6.21 -16.28 -5.44
C PHE A 130 7.54 -15.51 -5.43
N TRP A 131 8.33 -15.61 -6.49
CA TRP A 131 9.60 -14.89 -6.57
C TRP A 131 9.41 -13.37 -6.63
N VAL A 132 8.40 -12.88 -7.35
CA VAL A 132 8.07 -11.44 -7.36
C VAL A 132 7.70 -10.96 -5.96
N ALA A 133 6.84 -11.68 -5.24
CA ALA A 133 6.45 -11.34 -3.87
C ALA A 133 7.64 -11.37 -2.90
N PHE A 134 8.52 -12.37 -3.01
CA PHE A 134 9.71 -12.51 -2.18
C PHE A 134 10.72 -11.37 -2.43
N LEU A 135 11.02 -11.10 -3.70
CA LEU A 135 11.95 -10.04 -4.09
C LEU A 135 11.42 -8.66 -3.67
N SER A 136 10.14 -8.38 -3.89
CA SER A 136 9.52 -7.12 -3.49
C SER A 136 9.64 -6.87 -1.99
N ARG A 137 9.40 -7.90 -1.17
CA ARG A 137 9.60 -7.80 0.28
C ARG A 137 11.06 -7.54 0.66
N CYS A 138 12.00 -8.22 0.01
CA CYS A 138 13.43 -7.97 0.22
C CYS A 138 13.82 -6.53 -0.14
N TYR A 139 13.32 -6.00 -1.26
CA TYR A 139 13.60 -4.64 -1.69
C TYR A 139 13.10 -3.61 -0.69
N TRP A 140 11.89 -3.79 -0.17
CA TRP A 140 11.33 -2.92 0.86
C TRP A 140 12.16 -2.94 2.13
N MET A 141 12.49 -4.12 2.65
CA MET A 141 13.31 -4.27 3.86
C MET A 141 14.71 -3.69 3.68
N MET A 142 15.35 -3.91 2.51
CA MET A 142 16.66 -3.32 2.19
C MET A 142 16.57 -1.79 2.17
N GLY A 143 15.57 -1.24 1.50
CA GLY A 143 15.33 0.21 1.49
C GLY A 143 15.17 0.76 2.92
N THR A 144 14.32 0.12 3.73
CA THR A 144 14.07 0.52 5.13
C THR A 144 15.35 0.54 5.97
N VAL A 145 16.17 -0.51 5.88
CA VAL A 145 17.44 -0.57 6.63
C VAL A 145 18.41 0.50 6.14
N LEU A 146 18.54 0.66 4.82
CA LEU A 146 19.40 1.71 4.24
C LEU A 146 18.95 3.10 4.71
N GLY A 147 17.65 3.38 4.68
CA GLY A 147 17.10 4.66 5.15
C GLY A 147 17.30 4.90 6.63
N GLY A 148 17.02 3.90 7.47
CA GLY A 148 17.23 4.01 8.92
C GLY A 148 18.70 4.21 9.31
N ILE A 149 19.66 3.57 8.62
CA ILE A 149 21.08 3.81 8.82
C ILE A 149 21.51 5.19 8.30
N LEU A 150 21.02 5.58 7.11
CA LEU A 150 21.33 6.89 6.55
C LEU A 150 20.76 8.02 7.42
N GLY A 151 19.58 7.86 7.97
CA GLY A 151 18.98 8.82 8.91
C GLY A 151 19.85 9.09 10.13
N GLN A 152 20.50 8.06 10.67
CA GLN A 152 21.44 8.20 11.81
C GLN A 152 22.78 8.87 11.44
N LEU A 153 23.23 8.67 10.20
CA LEU A 153 24.56 9.13 9.76
C LEU A 153 24.55 10.57 9.21
N ILE A 154 23.40 11.04 8.76
CA ILE A 154 23.28 12.33 8.10
C ILE A 154 22.71 13.34 9.11
N PRO A 155 23.52 14.28 9.63
CA PRO A 155 23.05 15.32 10.54
C PRO A 155 22.38 16.47 9.75
N PHE A 156 21.48 16.15 8.83
CA PHE A 156 20.70 17.16 8.12
C PHE A 156 19.41 17.45 8.90
N ASP A 157 19.04 18.72 8.86
CA ASP A 157 17.70 19.17 9.20
C ASP A 157 16.73 18.52 8.19
N LEU A 158 16.04 17.48 8.65
CA LEU A 158 15.19 16.61 7.82
C LEU A 158 13.79 17.23 7.60
N THR A 159 13.62 18.52 7.84
CA THR A 159 12.37 19.30 7.65
C THR A 159 11.70 19.11 6.27
N GLY A 160 12.33 18.42 5.34
CA GLY A 160 11.75 18.06 4.03
C GLY A 160 11.21 16.65 3.93
N ILE A 161 11.40 15.77 4.93
CA ILE A 161 10.94 14.36 4.86
C ILE A 161 9.43 14.28 5.03
N ASP A 162 8.82 15.14 5.83
CA ASP A 162 7.36 15.31 5.89
C ASP A 162 6.76 15.53 4.50
N PHE A 163 7.51 16.24 3.63
CA PHE A 163 7.11 16.43 2.24
C PHE A 163 7.18 15.13 1.41
N CYS A 164 8.10 14.21 1.70
CA CYS A 164 8.18 12.92 1.00
C CYS A 164 6.90 12.11 1.18
N MET A 165 6.30 12.12 2.38
CA MET A 165 5.00 11.49 2.62
C MET A 165 3.89 12.16 1.80
N THR A 166 3.82 13.47 1.85
CA THR A 166 2.85 14.24 1.07
C THR A 166 3.03 13.98 -0.42
N ALA A 167 4.26 14.02 -0.93
CA ALA A 167 4.58 13.71 -2.31
C ALA A 167 4.18 12.27 -2.71
N MET A 168 4.43 11.30 -1.84
CA MET A 168 4.01 9.91 -2.08
C MET A 168 2.48 9.79 -2.21
N PHE A 169 1.72 10.40 -1.30
CA PHE A 169 0.25 10.39 -1.39
C PHE A 169 -0.26 11.13 -2.62
N ILE A 170 0.37 12.24 -3.00
CA ILE A 170 0.06 12.95 -4.24
C ILE A 170 0.34 12.06 -5.45
N LEU A 171 1.47 11.35 -5.50
CA LEU A 171 1.80 10.43 -6.60
C LEU A 171 0.79 9.28 -6.69
N ILE A 172 0.43 8.64 -5.58
CA ILE A 172 -0.60 7.60 -5.54
C ILE A 172 -1.93 8.15 -6.05
N PHE A 173 -2.32 9.35 -5.63
CA PHE A 173 -3.53 10.00 -6.12
C PHE A 173 -3.46 10.30 -7.61
N MET A 174 -2.34 10.83 -8.11
CA MET A 174 -2.13 11.12 -9.54
C MET A 174 -2.16 9.85 -10.39
N ASP A 175 -1.58 8.75 -9.93
CA ASP A 175 -1.62 7.48 -10.65
C ASP A 175 -3.07 6.96 -10.74
N ARG A 176 -3.82 7.02 -9.65
CA ARG A 176 -5.25 6.67 -9.65
C ARG A 176 -6.07 7.61 -10.53
N TRP A 177 -5.74 8.90 -10.54
CA TRP A 177 -6.37 9.88 -11.42
C TRP A 177 -6.14 9.58 -12.90
N LYS A 178 -4.92 9.18 -13.29
CA LYS A 178 -4.59 8.79 -14.66
C LYS A 178 -5.27 7.48 -15.07
N ASP A 179 -5.26 6.47 -14.22
CA ASP A 179 -5.96 5.20 -14.46
C ASP A 179 -7.47 5.40 -14.64
N ALA A 180 -8.04 6.35 -13.91
CA ALA A 180 -9.45 6.76 -14.00
C ALA A 180 -9.78 7.55 -15.28
N SER A 181 -8.79 7.91 -16.12
CA SER A 181 -8.99 8.78 -17.30
C SER A 181 -10.01 8.25 -18.31
N THR A 182 -10.35 6.96 -18.26
CA THR A 182 -11.35 6.30 -19.10
C THR A 182 -12.77 6.40 -18.53
N ASP A 183 -12.94 6.72 -17.24
CA ASP A 183 -14.25 6.75 -16.58
C ASP A 183 -14.44 8.03 -15.76
N LYS A 184 -15.28 8.94 -16.27
CA LYS A 184 -15.66 10.20 -15.58
C LYS A 184 -16.18 9.98 -14.17
N LEU A 185 -16.75 8.82 -13.90
CA LEU A 185 -17.28 8.46 -12.58
C LEU A 185 -16.18 8.35 -11.53
N SER A 186 -15.05 7.77 -11.88
CA SER A 186 -13.89 7.62 -10.97
C SER A 186 -13.34 8.97 -10.52
N HIS A 187 -13.32 9.98 -11.40
CA HIS A 187 -12.92 11.33 -11.05
C HIS A 187 -13.88 11.99 -10.05
N VAL A 188 -15.20 11.83 -10.26
CA VAL A 188 -16.22 12.37 -9.34
C VAL A 188 -16.07 11.75 -7.95
N LEU A 189 -15.83 10.44 -7.87
CA LEU A 189 -15.63 9.74 -6.60
C LEU A 189 -14.34 10.18 -5.90
N ALA A 190 -13.26 10.41 -6.66
CA ALA A 190 -11.99 10.91 -6.11
C ALA A 190 -12.15 12.33 -5.52
N ILE A 191 -12.83 13.23 -6.24
CA ILE A 191 -13.11 14.59 -5.77
C ILE A 191 -14.02 14.58 -4.54
N ALA A 192 -15.06 13.73 -4.54
CA ALA A 192 -15.93 13.58 -3.38
C ALA A 192 -15.17 13.08 -2.15
N GLY A 193 -14.24 12.10 -2.33
CA GLY A 193 -13.37 11.61 -1.27
C GLY A 193 -12.49 12.71 -0.68
N LEU A 194 -11.87 13.53 -1.54
CA LEU A 194 -11.08 14.69 -1.10
C LEU A 194 -11.95 15.71 -0.34
N GLY A 195 -13.14 16.01 -0.82
CA GLY A 195 -14.08 16.93 -0.15
C GLY A 195 -14.49 16.44 1.24
N ILE A 196 -14.81 15.15 1.38
CA ILE A 196 -15.14 14.52 2.67
C ILE A 196 -13.91 14.57 3.61
N GLY A 197 -12.71 14.24 3.10
CA GLY A 197 -11.48 14.30 3.87
C GLY A 197 -11.20 15.69 4.41
N LEU A 198 -11.32 16.72 3.56
CA LEU A 198 -11.13 18.11 3.94
C LEU A 198 -12.19 18.58 4.97
N ALA A 199 -13.46 18.21 4.78
CA ALA A 199 -14.51 18.52 5.73
C ALA A 199 -14.24 17.88 7.10
N CYS A 200 -13.80 16.62 7.13
CA CYS A 200 -13.44 15.96 8.39
C CYS A 200 -12.22 16.61 9.05
N LEU A 201 -11.23 17.04 8.29
CA LEU A 201 -10.06 17.76 8.81
C LEU A 201 -10.48 19.07 9.51
N LEU A 202 -11.38 19.83 8.90
CA LEU A 202 -11.89 21.09 9.46
C LEU A 202 -12.74 20.89 10.71
N ILE A 203 -13.46 19.77 10.80
CA ILE A 203 -14.38 19.50 11.92
C ILE A 203 -13.66 18.83 13.11
N PHE A 204 -12.82 17.83 12.84
CA PHE A 204 -12.18 16.99 13.87
C PHE A 204 -10.72 17.39 14.17
N GLY A 205 -10.15 18.31 13.37
CA GLY A 205 -8.75 18.73 13.50
C GLY A 205 -7.75 17.66 13.07
N GLU A 206 -6.45 18.01 13.11
CA GLU A 206 -5.35 17.21 12.55
C GLU A 206 -5.21 15.81 13.22
N ASN A 207 -5.47 15.71 14.52
CA ASN A 207 -5.23 14.49 15.29
C ASN A 207 -6.37 13.45 15.23
N GLY A 208 -7.58 13.83 14.74
CA GLY A 208 -8.76 12.97 14.83
C GLY A 208 -9.51 12.74 13.52
N PHE A 209 -9.15 13.40 12.43
CA PHE A 209 -9.96 13.39 11.19
C PHE A 209 -9.86 12.11 10.37
N ILE A 210 -8.75 11.36 10.47
CA ILE A 210 -8.45 10.22 9.58
C ILE A 210 -9.53 9.15 9.68
N LEU A 211 -9.91 8.74 10.86
CA LEU A 211 -10.85 7.66 11.08
C LEU A 211 -12.29 8.04 10.66
N PRO A 212 -12.84 9.20 11.05
CA PRO A 212 -14.13 9.68 10.53
C PRO A 212 -14.13 9.85 9.01
N ALA A 213 -13.06 10.38 8.42
CA ALA A 213 -12.95 10.57 6.97
C ALA A 213 -13.03 9.22 6.24
N LEU A 214 -12.25 8.22 6.68
CA LEU A 214 -12.27 6.88 6.09
C LEU A 214 -13.64 6.21 6.20
N LEU A 215 -14.30 6.32 7.36
CA LEU A 215 -15.64 5.79 7.56
C LEU A 215 -16.67 6.45 6.62
N LEU A 216 -16.69 7.78 6.56
CA LEU A 216 -17.62 8.52 5.72
C LEU A 216 -17.40 8.25 4.22
N VAL A 217 -16.13 8.22 3.78
CA VAL A 217 -15.81 7.88 2.38
C VAL A 217 -16.24 6.44 2.07
N SER A 218 -15.99 5.49 2.97
CA SER A 218 -16.41 4.09 2.78
C SER A 218 -17.92 3.95 2.69
N VAL A 219 -18.67 4.59 3.59
CA VAL A 219 -20.14 4.59 3.55
C VAL A 219 -20.65 5.26 2.27
N PHE A 220 -20.09 6.40 1.89
CA PHE A 220 -20.44 7.10 0.65
C PHE A 220 -20.26 6.21 -0.57
N LEU A 221 -19.11 5.51 -0.70
CA LEU A 221 -18.82 4.62 -1.81
C LEU A 221 -19.79 3.43 -1.86
N ILE A 222 -20.12 2.82 -0.72
CA ILE A 222 -21.07 1.69 -0.64
C ILE A 222 -22.48 2.14 -1.08
N VAL A 223 -22.94 3.27 -0.57
CA VAL A 223 -24.26 3.81 -0.92
C VAL A 223 -24.34 4.15 -2.40
N TRP A 224 -23.29 4.79 -2.92
CA TRP A 224 -23.20 5.14 -4.33
C TRP A 224 -23.22 3.90 -5.23
N GLN A 225 -22.42 2.88 -4.90
CA GLN A 225 -22.36 1.64 -5.67
C GLN A 225 -23.70 0.91 -5.69
N ARG A 226 -24.41 0.84 -4.56
CA ARG A 226 -25.76 0.26 -4.48
C ARG A 226 -26.76 1.04 -5.33
N GLY A 227 -26.70 2.37 -5.31
CA GLY A 227 -27.57 3.22 -6.14
C GLY A 227 -27.34 3.02 -7.64
N MET A 228 -26.09 2.82 -8.05
CA MET A 228 -25.73 2.52 -9.45
C MET A 228 -26.21 1.13 -9.90
N GLN A 229 -26.12 0.11 -9.03
CA GLN A 229 -26.64 -1.23 -9.31
C GLN A 229 -28.15 -1.23 -9.46
N ALA A 230 -28.87 -0.58 -8.55
CA ALA A 230 -30.33 -0.44 -8.62
C ALA A 230 -30.80 0.27 -9.90
N ARG A 231 -30.08 1.30 -10.35
CA ARG A 231 -30.38 1.97 -11.63
C ARG A 231 -30.14 1.07 -12.85
N LYS A 232 -29.13 0.22 -12.84
CA LYS A 232 -28.87 -0.75 -13.93
C LYS A 232 -29.94 -1.83 -13.99
N GLU A 233 -30.51 -2.26 -12.86
CA GLU A 233 -31.61 -3.23 -12.81
C GLU A 233 -32.93 -2.65 -13.29
N LEU A 234 -33.19 -1.36 -13.03
CA LEU A 234 -34.39 -0.68 -13.50
C LEU A 234 -34.37 -0.32 -15.01
N SER A 235 -33.17 -0.37 -15.63
CA SER A 235 -32.99 -0.06 -17.05
C SER A 235 -32.94 -1.32 -17.95
N LYS A 236 -33.10 -2.51 -17.36
CA LYS A 236 -33.28 -3.79 -18.06
C LYS A 236 -34.74 -4.21 -18.08
#